data_44bd7f9efa6cf46e6d63968b51af4f35
#
_entry.id   44bd7f9efa6cf46e6d63968b51af4f35
#
_cell.length_a   1.000
_cell.length_b   1.000
_cell.length_c   1.000
_cell.angle_alpha   90.00
_cell.angle_beta   90.00
_cell.angle_gamma   90.00
#
_symmetry.space_group_name_H-M   'P 1'
#
loop_
_entity.id
_entity.type
_entity.pdbx_description
1 polymer ?
#
loop_
_entity_poly.entity_id
_entity_poly.type
_entity_poly.pdbx_seq_one_letter_code
_entity_poly.pdbx_strand_id
1 'polypeptide(L)'
;MIAGLIVRVIGLLYRSPMREIIGDLGNGYYGYAYTVYSILLLISSYSIPMAISKLMAERIARKQYKNANRLFKGALVYACVVGGAAALFAWFGGRLLLPAGGENAVLALKMLAPTIFFCAILGVLRGYFQAHNTMVPTSVSQIIEQLINAIVSVGAAWLFIEWFAGNETEEAIYGAAGGTLGTGAGVVAGLLFMVFVFVVNRKEIQRRIDNDYTVEVESYKEIFRTILMMVTPVIFSTCIYNLSSYLDQSFFAPLMMTNGWKADDITIQYGIFSGQYMVMINIPIALANAASTAVLPSVSGNFAVGDVEGARHKINEAIQMTMFLCIPAAVGMCVLADPIMHLLFPSTTALAGKLLMAGAVSVIFYSLSTITNGVLQGIGKPSLPVRHAALSLVINVAVLAVLTKFTPLGIYSVMIATIAYSLAMCILNGRSVTKHLDYHMDVSNMFLRPLAAAALMGGAAVVVYYGLHRVISSNVICLLPAILVAVVVYGLGYLYIAHPSKELLRRFPGGSYLVKIAVKLKVYR
;
A
#
# COMPACT_ATOMS: atom_id res chain seq x y z
N MET A 1 -4.38 -5.02 13.35
CA MET A 1 -5.01 -5.51 12.12
C MET A 1 -6.32 -4.78 11.79
N ILE A 2 -7.33 -4.77 12.66
CA ILE A 2 -8.65 -4.15 12.39
C ILE A 2 -8.53 -2.66 12.01
N ALA A 3 -7.75 -1.87 12.76
CA ALA A 3 -7.54 -0.45 12.46
C ALA A 3 -6.99 -0.20 11.04
N GLY A 4 -6.02 -0.99 10.59
CA GLY A 4 -5.48 -0.87 9.25
C GLY A 4 -6.50 -1.18 8.14
N LEU A 5 -7.46 -2.06 8.42
CA LEU A 5 -8.55 -2.38 7.51
C LEU A 5 -9.57 -1.25 7.45
N ILE A 6 -9.94 -0.68 8.61
CA ILE A 6 -10.83 0.49 8.71
C ILE A 6 -10.25 1.68 7.92
N VAL A 7 -8.97 2.00 8.14
CA VAL A 7 -8.25 3.07 7.44
C VAL A 7 -8.32 2.91 5.92
N ARG A 8 -8.17 1.67 5.41
CA ARG A 8 -8.24 1.39 3.97
C ARG A 8 -9.65 1.52 3.40
N VAL A 9 -10.65 1.06 4.16
CA VAL A 9 -12.07 1.22 3.76
C VAL A 9 -12.44 2.70 3.69
N ILE A 10 -12.09 3.49 4.70
CA ILE A 10 -12.28 4.95 4.67
C ILE A 10 -11.54 5.55 3.47
N GLY A 11 -10.28 5.14 3.25
CA GLY A 11 -9.45 5.60 2.14
C GLY A 11 -10.03 5.29 0.75
N LEU A 12 -10.76 4.19 0.61
CA LEU A 12 -11.47 3.86 -0.61
C LEU A 12 -12.74 4.71 -0.78
N LEU A 13 -13.55 4.79 0.29
CA LEU A 13 -14.86 5.41 0.22
C LEU A 13 -14.82 6.91 -0.10
N TYR A 14 -13.86 7.67 0.45
CA TYR A 14 -13.81 9.11 0.17
C TYR A 14 -13.26 9.45 -1.23
N ARG A 15 -12.54 8.52 -1.87
CA ARG A 15 -11.99 8.76 -3.21
C ARG A 15 -13.07 8.86 -4.29
N SER A 16 -14.19 8.15 -4.10
CA SER A 16 -15.32 8.25 -5.01
C SER A 16 -15.91 9.66 -5.06
N PRO A 17 -16.44 10.24 -3.97
CA PRO A 17 -16.96 11.62 -3.99
C PRO A 17 -15.90 12.66 -4.35
N MET A 18 -14.65 12.45 -3.95
CA MET A 18 -13.58 13.37 -4.31
C MET A 18 -13.36 13.40 -5.83
N ARG A 19 -13.32 12.24 -6.49
CA ARG A 19 -13.15 12.15 -7.95
C ARG A 19 -14.32 12.81 -8.69
N GLU A 20 -15.56 12.64 -8.20
CA GLU A 20 -16.73 13.31 -8.80
C GLU A 20 -16.62 14.84 -8.75
N ILE A 21 -15.99 15.37 -7.70
CA ILE A 21 -15.80 16.82 -7.52
C ILE A 21 -14.67 17.36 -8.40
N ILE A 22 -13.50 16.68 -8.42
CA ILE A 22 -12.29 17.22 -9.09
C ILE A 22 -12.13 16.74 -10.54
N GLY A 23 -12.94 15.79 -10.99
CA GLY A 23 -12.84 15.18 -12.31
C GLY A 23 -11.59 14.32 -12.52
N ASP A 24 -11.46 13.71 -13.71
CA ASP A 24 -10.33 12.86 -14.03
C ASP A 24 -9.03 13.66 -14.22
N LEU A 25 -9.12 14.90 -14.75
CA LEU A 25 -7.97 15.79 -14.90
C LEU A 25 -7.42 16.22 -13.52
N GLY A 26 -8.29 16.66 -12.60
CA GLY A 26 -7.88 17.00 -11.24
C GLY A 26 -7.31 15.81 -10.48
N ASN A 27 -7.88 14.61 -10.70
CA ASN A 27 -7.36 13.37 -10.14
C ASN A 27 -5.96 13.03 -10.70
N GLY A 28 -5.67 13.40 -11.95
CA GLY A 28 -4.34 13.31 -12.54
C GLY A 28 -3.32 14.23 -11.87
N TYR A 29 -3.66 15.50 -11.67
CA TYR A 29 -2.81 16.45 -10.94
C TYR A 29 -2.59 16.04 -9.48
N TYR A 30 -3.63 15.56 -8.82
CA TYR A 30 -3.53 14.95 -7.49
C TYR A 30 -2.54 13.77 -7.49
N GLY A 31 -2.66 12.86 -8.47
CA GLY A 31 -1.80 11.68 -8.60
C GLY A 31 -0.32 12.05 -8.79
N TYR A 32 -0.02 13.02 -9.65
CA TYR A 32 1.33 13.52 -9.87
C TYR A 32 1.95 14.11 -8.59
N ALA A 33 1.21 15.00 -7.93
CA ALA A 33 1.65 15.60 -6.68
C ALA A 33 1.87 14.57 -5.57
N TYR A 34 0.94 13.62 -5.44
CA TYR A 34 0.98 12.58 -4.42
C TYR A 34 2.13 11.60 -4.62
N THR A 35 2.49 11.28 -5.86
CA THR A 35 3.64 10.41 -6.16
C THR A 35 4.95 11.07 -5.73
N VAL A 36 5.16 12.34 -6.06
CA VAL A 36 6.34 13.11 -5.62
C VAL A 36 6.38 13.22 -4.08
N TYR A 37 5.25 13.59 -3.48
CA TYR A 37 5.10 13.64 -2.03
C TYR A 37 5.47 12.30 -1.37
N SER A 38 4.97 11.19 -1.91
CA SER A 38 5.20 9.85 -1.35
C SER A 38 6.68 9.48 -1.33
N ILE A 39 7.44 9.81 -2.38
CA ILE A 39 8.89 9.55 -2.42
C ILE A 39 9.61 10.39 -1.38
N LEU A 40 9.31 11.68 -1.30
CA LEU A 40 9.92 12.55 -0.29
C LEU A 40 9.58 12.11 1.13
N LEU A 41 8.35 11.63 1.34
CA LEU A 41 7.91 11.06 2.61
C LEU A 41 8.67 9.75 2.95
N LEU A 42 8.89 8.87 1.97
CA LEU A 42 9.66 7.64 2.16
C LEU A 42 11.10 7.94 2.58
N ILE A 43 11.73 8.93 1.95
CA ILE A 43 13.11 9.33 2.26
C ILE A 43 13.19 9.97 3.65
N SER A 44 12.21 10.79 4.03
CA SER A 44 12.29 11.63 5.23
C SER A 44 11.68 11.00 6.48
N SER A 45 10.62 10.17 6.35
CA SER A 45 9.75 9.89 7.49
C SER A 45 9.34 8.43 7.66
N TYR A 46 9.26 7.66 6.59
CA TYR A 46 8.62 6.34 6.59
C TYR A 46 9.28 5.32 7.52
N SER A 47 10.60 5.31 7.58
CA SER A 47 11.38 4.36 8.40
C SER A 47 11.52 4.78 9.87
N ILE A 48 11.20 6.05 10.19
CA ILE A 48 11.37 6.62 11.54
C ILE A 48 10.62 5.81 12.61
N PRO A 49 9.31 5.51 12.49
CA PRO A 49 8.57 4.82 13.55
C PRO A 49 9.21 3.47 13.91
N MET A 50 9.60 2.69 12.90
CA MET A 50 10.19 1.35 13.11
C MET A 50 11.59 1.45 13.73
N ALA A 51 12.43 2.35 13.24
CA ALA A 51 13.78 2.54 13.76
C ALA A 51 13.75 3.02 15.22
N ILE A 52 12.95 4.02 15.53
CA ILE A 52 12.81 4.57 16.88
C ILE A 52 12.20 3.53 17.82
N SER A 53 11.16 2.83 17.39
CA SER A 53 10.54 1.76 18.18
C SER A 53 11.57 0.71 18.59
N LYS A 54 12.39 0.22 17.66
CA LYS A 54 13.41 -0.79 17.94
C LYS A 54 14.49 -0.25 18.86
N LEU A 55 15.10 0.88 18.53
CA LEU A 55 16.19 1.47 19.31
C LEU A 55 15.78 1.84 20.74
N MET A 56 14.54 2.33 20.92
CA MET A 56 14.01 2.62 22.24
C MET A 56 13.65 1.36 23.02
N ALA A 57 13.06 0.35 22.38
CA ALA A 57 12.70 -0.90 23.02
C ALA A 57 13.92 -1.62 23.60
N GLU A 58 15.07 -1.58 22.90
CA GLU A 58 16.36 -2.11 23.38
C GLU A 58 16.79 -1.45 24.69
N ARG A 59 16.68 -0.11 24.79
CA ARG A 59 17.05 0.65 25.98
C ARG A 59 16.06 0.45 27.12
N ILE A 60 14.78 0.42 26.83
CA ILE A 60 13.72 0.15 27.81
C ILE A 60 13.88 -1.26 28.40
N ALA A 61 14.20 -2.27 27.57
CA ALA A 61 14.45 -3.63 28.03
C ALA A 61 15.64 -3.72 29.01
N ARG A 62 16.65 -2.86 28.81
CA ARG A 62 17.79 -2.70 29.70
C ARG A 62 17.53 -1.75 30.88
N LYS A 63 16.30 -1.25 31.06
CA LYS A 63 15.88 -0.26 32.07
C LYS A 63 16.62 1.09 31.98
N GLN A 64 17.19 1.42 30.81
CA GLN A 64 17.91 2.66 30.52
C GLN A 64 16.95 3.76 30.04
N TYR A 65 16.04 4.21 30.91
CA TYR A 65 14.99 5.18 30.55
C TYR A 65 15.56 6.58 30.22
N LYS A 66 16.68 6.98 30.84
CA LYS A 66 17.39 8.22 30.51
C LYS A 66 17.90 8.20 29.06
N ASN A 67 18.53 7.10 28.65
CA ASN A 67 19.02 6.92 27.29
C ASN A 67 17.86 6.82 26.27
N ALA A 68 16.77 6.13 26.62
CA ALA A 68 15.57 6.07 25.81
C ALA A 68 14.94 7.46 25.60
N ASN A 69 14.86 8.28 26.65
CA ASN A 69 14.34 9.66 26.54
C ASN A 69 15.28 10.56 25.74
N ARG A 70 16.59 10.39 25.89
CA ARG A 70 17.57 11.13 25.12
C ARG A 70 17.53 10.77 23.62
N LEU A 71 17.36 9.47 23.32
CA LEU A 71 17.11 8.99 21.96
C LEU A 71 15.83 9.59 21.37
N PHE A 72 14.73 9.63 22.14
CA PHE A 72 13.47 10.24 21.71
C PHE A 72 13.65 11.73 21.35
N LYS A 73 14.34 12.50 22.20
CA LYS A 73 14.63 13.91 21.92
C LYS A 73 15.52 14.07 20.68
N GLY A 74 16.57 13.25 20.56
CA GLY A 74 17.43 13.23 19.37
C GLY A 74 16.66 12.88 18.10
N ALA A 75 15.75 11.92 18.18
CA ALA A 75 14.89 11.55 17.07
C ALA A 75 13.92 12.66 16.65
N LEU A 76 13.38 13.43 17.60
CA LEU A 76 12.57 14.62 17.29
C LEU A 76 13.39 15.68 16.54
N VAL A 77 14.62 15.96 16.99
CA VAL A 77 15.50 16.89 16.28
C VAL A 77 15.81 16.38 14.87
N TYR A 78 16.16 15.10 14.73
CA TYR A 78 16.36 14.47 13.43
C TYR A 78 15.15 14.62 12.51
N ALA A 79 13.95 14.30 13.01
CA ALA A 79 12.71 14.41 12.27
C ALA A 79 12.40 15.86 11.84
N CYS A 80 12.63 16.82 12.72
CA CYS A 80 12.47 18.25 12.40
C CYS A 80 13.44 18.71 11.31
N VAL A 81 14.70 18.28 11.37
CA VAL A 81 15.72 18.68 10.38
C VAL A 81 15.47 18.01 9.04
N VAL A 82 15.34 16.68 9.01
CA VAL A 82 15.19 15.92 7.76
C VAL A 82 13.80 16.13 7.16
N GLY A 83 12.76 16.07 7.97
CA GLY A 83 11.39 16.35 7.54
C GLY A 83 11.20 17.80 7.09
N GLY A 84 11.81 18.76 7.79
CA GLY A 84 11.81 20.16 7.42
C GLY A 84 12.54 20.43 6.10
N ALA A 85 13.73 19.86 5.94
CA ALA A 85 14.49 19.98 4.69
C ALA A 85 13.72 19.37 3.50
N ALA A 86 13.11 18.20 3.67
CA ALA A 86 12.29 17.57 2.64
C ALA A 86 11.03 18.38 2.32
N ALA A 87 10.37 18.96 3.32
CA ALA A 87 9.22 19.84 3.14
C ALA A 87 9.59 21.11 2.39
N LEU A 88 10.68 21.77 2.75
CA LEU A 88 11.19 22.95 2.04
C LEU A 88 11.58 22.61 0.60
N PHE A 89 12.23 21.46 0.39
CA PHE A 89 12.55 21.02 -0.96
C PHE A 89 11.27 20.74 -1.78
N ALA A 90 10.25 20.11 -1.18
CA ALA A 90 8.96 19.90 -1.85
C ALA A 90 8.30 21.25 -2.23
N TRP A 91 8.37 22.25 -1.35
CA TRP A 91 7.77 23.56 -1.57
C TRP A 91 8.46 24.38 -2.67
N PHE A 92 9.78 24.45 -2.65
CA PHE A 92 10.57 25.29 -3.57
C PHE A 92 11.09 24.55 -4.79
N GLY A 93 11.51 23.29 -4.62
CA GLY A 93 12.14 22.47 -5.66
C GLY A 93 11.24 21.40 -6.24
N GLY A 94 10.06 21.16 -5.68
CA GLY A 94 9.19 20.07 -6.06
C GLY A 94 8.74 20.08 -7.53
N ARG A 95 8.69 21.28 -8.16
CA ARG A 95 8.41 21.41 -9.61
C ARG A 95 9.39 20.60 -10.46
N LEU A 96 10.64 20.47 -10.03
CA LEU A 96 11.67 19.71 -10.78
C LEU A 96 11.40 18.19 -10.80
N LEU A 97 10.58 17.71 -9.87
CA LEU A 97 10.22 16.29 -9.75
C LEU A 97 8.89 15.95 -10.45
N LEU A 98 8.13 16.95 -10.89
CA LEU A 98 6.89 16.72 -11.62
C LEU A 98 7.19 16.33 -13.07
N PRO A 99 6.36 15.48 -13.70
CA PRO A 99 6.54 15.10 -15.09
C PRO A 99 6.30 16.30 -16.02
N ALA A 100 6.81 16.22 -17.24
CA ALA A 100 6.50 17.21 -18.26
C ALA A 100 4.98 17.25 -18.52
N GLY A 101 4.41 18.45 -18.57
CA GLY A 101 2.96 18.65 -18.65
C GLY A 101 2.21 18.54 -17.32
N GLY A 102 2.90 18.19 -16.23
CA GLY A 102 2.32 18.14 -14.87
C GLY A 102 2.51 19.41 -14.06
N GLU A 103 2.84 20.54 -14.69
CA GLU A 103 3.12 21.81 -13.99
C GLU A 103 1.95 22.31 -13.18
N ASN A 104 0.73 22.03 -13.59
CA ASN A 104 -0.49 22.36 -12.87
C ASN A 104 -0.66 21.60 -11.54
N ALA A 105 0.09 20.52 -11.33
CA ALA A 105 0.13 19.79 -10.06
C ALA A 105 0.99 20.47 -8.98
N VAL A 106 1.72 21.55 -9.32
CA VAL A 106 2.60 22.28 -8.37
C VAL A 106 1.82 22.79 -7.15
N LEU A 107 0.61 23.30 -7.34
CA LEU A 107 -0.20 23.82 -6.24
C LEU A 107 -0.58 22.69 -5.27
N ALA A 108 -1.04 21.56 -5.78
CA ALA A 108 -1.35 20.37 -4.99
C ALA A 108 -0.11 19.85 -4.22
N LEU A 109 1.07 19.85 -4.86
CA LEU A 109 2.32 19.47 -4.20
C LEU A 109 2.73 20.44 -3.09
N LYS A 110 2.53 21.75 -3.29
CA LYS A 110 2.78 22.75 -2.23
C LYS A 110 1.85 22.56 -1.03
N MET A 111 0.59 22.18 -1.25
CA MET A 111 -0.33 21.85 -0.14
C MET A 111 0.12 20.60 0.63
N LEU A 112 0.76 19.64 -0.04
CA LEU A 112 1.32 18.44 0.60
C LEU A 112 2.67 18.69 1.29
N ALA A 113 3.44 19.68 0.87
CA ALA A 113 4.82 19.89 1.35
C ALA A 113 4.92 20.01 2.88
N PRO A 114 4.11 20.82 3.60
CA PRO A 114 4.16 20.92 5.06
C PRO A 114 3.83 19.59 5.76
N THR A 115 3.04 18.75 5.10
CA THR A 115 2.63 17.45 5.64
C THR A 115 3.83 16.54 5.89
N ILE A 116 4.89 16.63 5.07
CA ILE A 116 6.12 15.85 5.23
C ILE A 116 6.77 16.11 6.58
N PHE A 117 6.83 17.40 6.98
CA PHE A 117 7.38 17.79 8.27
C PHE A 117 6.56 17.24 9.43
N PHE A 118 5.24 17.38 9.40
CA PHE A 118 4.36 16.85 10.44
C PHE A 118 4.37 15.33 10.50
N CYS A 119 4.44 14.65 9.36
CA CYS A 119 4.59 13.19 9.28
C CYS A 119 5.86 12.70 9.98
N ALA A 120 6.98 13.39 9.82
CA ALA A 120 8.23 13.00 10.45
C ALA A 120 8.12 13.04 11.98
N ILE A 121 7.54 14.09 12.53
CA ILE A 121 7.31 14.25 13.99
C ILE A 121 6.31 13.18 14.49
N LEU A 122 5.20 13.00 13.76
CA LEU A 122 4.19 11.98 14.06
C LEU A 122 4.81 10.57 14.08
N GLY A 123 5.73 10.30 13.15
CA GLY A 123 6.46 9.04 13.07
C GLY A 123 7.29 8.76 14.33
N VAL A 124 7.96 9.77 14.90
CA VAL A 124 8.72 9.62 16.15
C VAL A 124 7.80 9.32 17.33
N LEU A 125 6.66 10.03 17.45
CA LEU A 125 5.70 9.77 18.52
C LEU A 125 5.07 8.38 18.41
N ARG A 126 4.72 7.93 17.20
CA ARG A 126 4.25 6.56 16.97
C ARG A 126 5.31 5.54 17.37
N GLY A 127 6.57 5.74 16.97
CA GLY A 127 7.70 4.90 17.35
C GLY A 127 7.92 4.83 18.85
N TYR A 128 7.72 5.95 19.56
CA TYR A 128 7.79 6.02 21.01
C TYR A 128 6.79 5.06 21.69
N PHE A 129 5.51 5.13 21.34
CA PHE A 129 4.49 4.26 21.93
C PHE A 129 4.64 2.80 21.52
N GLN A 130 5.05 2.53 20.29
CA GLN A 130 5.36 1.17 19.81
C GLN A 130 6.50 0.54 20.60
N ALA A 131 7.53 1.31 20.99
CA ALA A 131 8.63 0.86 21.83
C ALA A 131 8.16 0.39 23.22
N HIS A 132 7.06 0.95 23.72
CA HIS A 132 6.43 0.55 24.97
C HIS A 132 5.42 -0.60 24.82
N ASN A 133 5.49 -1.36 23.71
CA ASN A 133 4.60 -2.48 23.38
C ASN A 133 3.11 -2.10 23.32
N THR A 134 2.78 -0.83 23.08
CA THR A 134 1.40 -0.38 22.90
C THR A 134 1.17 0.13 21.48
N MET A 135 0.31 -0.59 20.74
CA MET A 135 -0.09 -0.24 19.38
C MET A 135 -1.39 0.59 19.34
N VAL A 136 -2.08 0.69 20.48
CA VAL A 136 -3.40 1.34 20.52
C VAL A 136 -3.33 2.82 20.14
N PRO A 137 -2.43 3.66 20.71
CA PRO A 137 -2.34 5.06 20.32
C PRO A 137 -2.03 5.24 18.83
N THR A 138 -1.11 4.42 18.28
CA THR A 138 -0.78 4.43 16.86
C THR A 138 -2.00 4.11 15.99
N SER A 139 -2.75 3.06 16.34
CA SER A 139 -3.94 2.62 15.59
C SER A 139 -5.04 3.68 15.61
N VAL A 140 -5.31 4.27 16.77
CA VAL A 140 -6.33 5.34 16.91
C VAL A 140 -5.90 6.58 16.13
N SER A 141 -4.62 6.98 16.22
CA SER A 141 -4.11 8.14 15.45
C SER A 141 -4.26 7.95 13.95
N GLN A 142 -4.08 6.72 13.41
CA GLN A 142 -4.27 6.42 11.99
C GLN A 142 -5.74 6.50 11.57
N ILE A 143 -6.67 6.08 12.43
CA ILE A 143 -8.11 6.19 12.16
C ILE A 143 -8.52 7.66 12.13
N ILE A 144 -8.09 8.45 13.13
CA ILE A 144 -8.36 9.90 13.19
C ILE A 144 -7.78 10.59 11.95
N GLU A 145 -6.52 10.32 11.62
CA GLU A 145 -5.85 10.85 10.44
C GLU A 145 -6.66 10.58 9.17
N GLN A 146 -7.10 9.34 8.96
CA GLN A 146 -7.83 8.98 7.76
C GLN A 146 -9.25 9.54 7.72
N LEU A 147 -9.92 9.65 8.86
CA LEU A 147 -11.25 10.24 8.95
C LEU A 147 -11.22 11.73 8.64
N ILE A 148 -10.30 12.47 9.25
CA ILE A 148 -10.12 13.91 9.00
C ILE A 148 -9.67 14.15 7.56
N ASN A 149 -8.73 13.33 7.06
CA ASN A 149 -8.33 13.38 5.66
C ASN A 149 -9.55 13.25 4.72
N ALA A 150 -10.40 12.25 4.94
CA ALA A 150 -11.58 12.01 4.11
C ALA A 150 -12.53 13.23 4.10
N ILE A 151 -12.84 13.77 5.27
CA ILE A 151 -13.76 14.91 5.42
C ILE A 151 -13.17 16.17 4.80
N VAL A 152 -11.92 16.49 5.14
CA VAL A 152 -11.26 17.73 4.70
C VAL A 152 -10.90 17.67 3.22
N SER A 153 -10.46 16.52 2.68
CA SER A 153 -10.17 16.40 1.24
C SER A 153 -11.38 16.72 0.38
N VAL A 154 -12.53 16.13 0.70
CA VAL A 154 -13.77 16.36 -0.06
C VAL A 154 -14.26 17.78 0.12
N GLY A 155 -14.31 18.27 1.38
CA GLY A 155 -14.78 19.62 1.68
C GLY A 155 -13.89 20.72 1.11
N ALA A 156 -12.56 20.59 1.25
CA ALA A 156 -11.61 21.59 0.75
C ALA A 156 -11.53 21.56 -0.79
N ALA A 157 -11.64 20.38 -1.43
CA ALA A 157 -11.70 20.32 -2.88
C ALA A 157 -12.89 21.12 -3.42
N TRP A 158 -14.09 20.90 -2.84
CA TRP A 158 -15.29 21.62 -3.23
C TRP A 158 -15.16 23.14 -2.98
N LEU A 159 -14.70 23.54 -1.78
CA LEU A 159 -14.54 24.96 -1.42
C LEU A 159 -13.50 25.69 -2.30
N PHE A 160 -12.40 25.03 -2.64
CA PHE A 160 -11.35 25.64 -3.46
C PHE A 160 -11.83 25.84 -4.90
N ILE A 161 -12.61 24.92 -5.44
CA ILE A 161 -13.24 25.08 -6.75
C ILE A 161 -14.21 26.28 -6.70
N GLU A 162 -15.12 26.31 -5.73
CA GLU A 162 -16.12 27.38 -5.60
C GLU A 162 -15.51 28.79 -5.44
N TRP A 163 -14.39 28.90 -4.71
CA TRP A 163 -13.81 30.20 -4.39
C TRP A 163 -12.78 30.69 -5.40
N PHE A 164 -12.09 29.81 -6.09
CA PHE A 164 -10.90 30.19 -6.85
C PHE A 164 -10.95 29.81 -8.33
N ALA A 165 -11.82 28.90 -8.74
CA ALA A 165 -11.87 28.43 -10.12
C ALA A 165 -12.78 29.32 -10.98
N GLY A 166 -12.29 29.70 -12.17
CA GLY A 166 -13.04 30.43 -13.18
C GLY A 166 -13.26 29.66 -14.48
N ASN A 167 -12.60 28.50 -14.62
CA ASN A 167 -12.72 27.62 -15.78
C ASN A 167 -12.40 26.16 -15.42
N GLU A 168 -12.72 25.22 -16.32
CA GLU A 168 -12.55 23.77 -16.09
C GLU A 168 -11.10 23.35 -15.70
N THR A 169 -10.09 23.99 -16.29
CA THR A 169 -8.68 23.70 -15.94
C THR A 169 -8.36 24.15 -14.53
N GLU A 170 -8.85 25.33 -14.13
CA GLU A 170 -8.68 25.83 -12.76
C GLU A 170 -9.45 24.99 -11.76
N GLU A 171 -10.65 24.49 -12.08
CA GLU A 171 -11.39 23.54 -11.25
C GLU A 171 -10.54 22.30 -10.94
N ALA A 172 -9.87 21.75 -11.95
CA ALA A 172 -8.98 20.60 -11.78
C ALA A 172 -7.76 20.95 -10.89
N ILE A 173 -7.16 22.14 -11.06
CA ILE A 173 -5.98 22.60 -10.29
C ILE A 173 -6.35 22.85 -8.83
N TYR A 174 -7.37 23.67 -8.58
CA TYR A 174 -7.79 24.02 -7.22
C TYR A 174 -8.47 22.86 -6.50
N GLY A 175 -9.21 22.03 -7.23
CA GLY A 175 -9.79 20.80 -6.70
C GLY A 175 -8.72 19.82 -6.22
N ALA A 176 -7.67 19.59 -7.02
CA ALA A 176 -6.54 18.76 -6.62
C ALA A 176 -5.80 19.34 -5.40
N ALA A 177 -5.60 20.67 -5.35
CA ALA A 177 -4.96 21.33 -4.23
C ALA A 177 -5.78 21.21 -2.94
N GLY A 178 -7.09 21.43 -3.01
CA GLY A 178 -8.00 21.24 -1.88
C GLY A 178 -8.02 19.80 -1.40
N GLY A 179 -8.10 18.85 -2.35
CA GLY A 179 -8.06 17.41 -2.05
C GLY A 179 -6.77 16.98 -1.32
N THR A 180 -5.63 17.54 -1.71
CA THR A 180 -4.35 17.24 -1.06
C THR A 180 -4.20 17.89 0.32
N LEU A 181 -4.87 19.03 0.57
CA LEU A 181 -4.88 19.68 1.88
C LEU A 181 -5.46 18.78 2.98
N GLY A 182 -6.44 17.93 2.63
CA GLY A 182 -7.02 16.96 3.57
C GLY A 182 -5.99 15.98 4.13
N THR A 183 -5.00 15.56 3.31
CA THR A 183 -3.91 14.71 3.80
C THR A 183 -3.12 15.43 4.90
N GLY A 184 -2.82 16.71 4.72
CA GLY A 184 -2.15 17.53 5.73
C GLY A 184 -2.96 17.69 7.00
N ALA A 185 -4.24 18.02 6.87
CA ALA A 185 -5.15 18.16 8.01
C ALA A 185 -5.28 16.85 8.81
N GLY A 186 -5.39 15.73 8.12
CA GLY A 186 -5.41 14.40 8.74
C GLY A 186 -4.16 14.12 9.57
N VAL A 187 -2.97 14.37 8.98
CA VAL A 187 -1.70 14.17 9.68
C VAL A 187 -1.59 15.08 10.90
N VAL A 188 -1.98 16.36 10.79
CA VAL A 188 -1.98 17.29 11.92
C VAL A 188 -2.93 16.81 13.02
N ALA A 189 -4.13 16.34 12.68
CA ALA A 189 -5.07 15.79 13.66
C ALA A 189 -4.50 14.54 14.37
N GLY A 190 -3.89 13.63 13.62
CA GLY A 190 -3.18 12.47 14.17
C GLY A 190 -2.02 12.86 15.09
N LEU A 191 -1.26 13.90 14.71
CA LEU A 191 -0.16 14.45 15.52
C LEU A 191 -0.69 15.05 16.82
N LEU A 192 -1.72 15.88 16.75
CA LEU A 192 -2.33 16.49 17.95
C LEU A 192 -2.84 15.41 18.92
N PHE A 193 -3.49 14.38 18.40
CA PHE A 193 -3.89 13.23 19.22
C PHE A 193 -2.70 12.53 19.88
N MET A 194 -1.61 12.28 19.16
CA MET A 194 -0.43 11.63 19.71
C MET A 194 0.29 12.51 20.74
N VAL A 195 0.35 13.83 20.51
CA VAL A 195 0.85 14.81 21.51
C VAL A 195 -0.03 14.80 22.75
N PHE A 196 -1.35 14.81 22.61
CA PHE A 196 -2.29 14.70 23.73
C PHE A 196 -2.02 13.44 24.58
N VAL A 197 -1.92 12.26 23.94
CA VAL A 197 -1.61 11.01 24.64
C VAL A 197 -0.24 11.10 25.33
N PHE A 198 0.76 11.71 24.71
CA PHE A 198 2.09 11.90 25.31
C PHE A 198 2.03 12.79 26.54
N VAL A 199 1.31 13.91 26.49
CA VAL A 199 1.16 14.86 27.61
C VAL A 199 0.43 14.22 28.78
N VAL A 200 -0.64 13.46 28.52
CA VAL A 200 -1.39 12.73 29.58
C VAL A 200 -0.48 11.75 30.32
N ASN A 201 0.42 11.08 29.59
CA ASN A 201 1.34 10.10 30.18
C ASN A 201 2.64 10.72 30.72
N ARG A 202 2.83 12.05 30.64
CA ARG A 202 4.09 12.73 31.00
C ARG A 202 4.55 12.44 32.41
N LYS A 203 3.64 12.38 33.39
CA LYS A 203 4.00 12.14 34.80
C LYS A 203 4.60 10.75 35.00
N GLU A 204 4.03 9.72 34.39
CA GLU A 204 4.54 8.35 34.46
C GLU A 204 5.87 8.20 33.71
N ILE A 205 6.00 8.87 32.57
CA ILE A 205 7.25 8.93 31.81
C ILE A 205 8.36 9.53 32.66
N GLN A 206 8.09 10.68 33.29
CA GLN A 206 9.06 11.38 34.13
C GLN A 206 9.45 10.53 35.35
N ARG A 207 8.48 9.89 36.01
CA ARG A 207 8.74 9.00 37.14
C ARG A 207 9.70 7.86 36.80
N ARG A 208 9.57 7.26 35.59
CA ARG A 208 10.47 6.20 35.12
C ARG A 208 11.89 6.72 34.86
N ILE A 209 12.01 7.94 34.33
CA ILE A 209 13.31 8.59 34.10
C ILE A 209 14.01 8.93 35.42
N ASP A 210 13.26 9.44 36.40
CA ASP A 210 13.79 9.82 37.72
C ASP A 210 14.28 8.60 38.52
N ASN A 211 13.61 7.46 38.35
CA ASN A 211 13.98 6.18 38.99
C ASN A 211 15.03 5.38 38.20
N ASP A 212 15.67 5.98 37.20
CA ASP A 212 16.69 5.33 36.38
C ASP A 212 18.10 5.56 36.97
N TYR A 213 18.78 4.48 37.29
CA TYR A 213 20.15 4.48 37.84
C TYR A 213 21.23 4.35 36.75
N THR A 214 20.92 4.57 35.49
CA THR A 214 21.90 4.50 34.40
C THR A 214 23.02 5.52 34.61
N VAL A 215 24.23 5.02 34.73
CA VAL A 215 25.46 5.84 34.94
C VAL A 215 25.99 6.37 33.61
N GLU A 216 26.02 5.52 32.58
CA GLU A 216 26.50 5.90 31.24
C GLU A 216 25.35 6.49 30.41
N VAL A 217 25.46 7.79 30.15
CA VAL A 217 24.47 8.51 29.34
C VAL A 217 25.03 8.72 27.93
N GLU A 218 24.34 8.13 26.93
CA GLU A 218 24.73 8.23 25.52
C GLU A 218 24.84 9.68 25.04
N SER A 219 25.87 10.00 24.26
CA SER A 219 26.02 11.31 23.66
C SER A 219 25.02 11.50 22.49
N TYR A 220 24.62 12.73 22.19
CA TYR A 220 23.78 13.00 21.04
C TYR A 220 24.45 12.60 19.71
N LYS A 221 25.77 12.70 19.62
CA LYS A 221 26.53 12.27 18.44
C LYS A 221 26.38 10.77 18.18
N GLU A 222 26.47 9.96 19.22
CA GLU A 222 26.26 8.51 19.15
C GLU A 222 24.80 8.18 18.78
N ILE A 223 23.83 8.89 19.37
CA ILE A 223 22.42 8.75 19.08
C ILE A 223 22.13 9.03 17.60
N PHE A 224 22.59 10.17 17.06
CA PHE A 224 22.41 10.51 15.65
C PHE A 224 23.09 9.50 14.72
N ARG A 225 24.30 9.06 15.06
CA ARG A 225 24.99 8.01 14.28
C ARG A 225 24.18 6.72 14.26
N THR A 226 23.65 6.30 15.40
CA THR A 226 22.83 5.08 15.53
C THR A 226 21.51 5.19 14.73
N ILE A 227 20.83 6.34 14.82
CA ILE A 227 19.63 6.60 14.03
C ILE A 227 19.95 6.53 12.53
N LEU A 228 20.98 7.23 12.06
CA LEU A 228 21.38 7.24 10.66
C LEU A 228 21.76 5.84 10.15
N MET A 229 22.56 5.09 10.91
CA MET A 229 22.96 3.74 10.53
C MET A 229 21.76 2.79 10.41
N MET A 230 20.69 3.02 11.19
CA MET A 230 19.51 2.18 11.15
C MET A 230 18.52 2.61 10.07
N VAL A 231 18.31 3.93 9.93
CA VAL A 231 17.31 4.50 9.01
C VAL A 231 17.79 4.42 7.55
N THR A 232 19.07 4.69 7.28
CA THR A 232 19.62 4.80 5.92
C THR A 232 19.43 3.52 5.08
N PRO A 233 19.76 2.31 5.54
CA PRO A 233 19.54 1.10 4.74
C PRO A 233 18.08 0.83 4.45
N VAL A 234 17.19 1.15 5.41
CA VAL A 234 15.74 0.98 5.25
C VAL A 234 15.19 1.96 4.22
N ILE A 235 15.65 3.22 4.25
CA ILE A 235 15.28 4.23 3.25
C ILE A 235 15.68 3.76 1.85
N PHE A 236 16.94 3.37 1.63
CA PHE A 236 17.39 2.91 0.32
C PHE A 236 16.58 1.72 -0.19
N SER A 237 16.36 0.74 0.67
CA SER A 237 15.53 -0.42 0.35
C SER A 237 14.11 -0.01 -0.07
N THR A 238 13.45 0.81 0.75
CA THR A 238 12.06 1.21 0.53
C THR A 238 11.91 2.14 -0.69
N CYS A 239 12.90 3.02 -0.91
CA CYS A 239 12.91 3.89 -2.09
C CYS A 239 12.96 3.07 -3.38
N ILE A 240 13.83 2.07 -3.48
CA ILE A 240 13.94 1.24 -4.68
C ILE A 240 12.61 0.54 -5.00
N TYR A 241 11.91 0.04 -3.97
CA TYR A 241 10.60 -0.60 -4.14
C TYR A 241 9.51 0.36 -4.65
N ASN A 242 9.55 1.62 -4.23
CA ASN A 242 8.50 2.59 -4.57
C ASN A 242 8.88 3.52 -5.73
N LEU A 243 10.12 3.41 -6.24
CA LEU A 243 10.61 4.26 -7.31
C LEU A 243 9.92 3.99 -8.65
N SER A 244 9.35 2.79 -8.86
CA SER A 244 8.68 2.44 -10.12
C SER A 244 7.54 3.40 -10.45
N SER A 245 6.66 3.70 -9.49
CA SER A 245 5.53 4.61 -9.72
C SER A 245 5.97 6.02 -10.11
N TYR A 246 7.10 6.49 -9.56
CA TYR A 246 7.68 7.77 -9.94
C TYR A 246 8.29 7.74 -11.34
N LEU A 247 9.03 6.68 -11.67
CA LEU A 247 9.61 6.52 -12.99
C LEU A 247 8.51 6.31 -14.04
N ASP A 248 7.47 5.58 -13.72
CA ASP A 248 6.31 5.40 -14.60
C ASP A 248 5.74 6.77 -15.01
N GLN A 249 5.45 7.66 -14.05
CA GLN A 249 4.93 8.99 -14.38
C GLN A 249 5.96 9.87 -15.10
N SER A 250 7.24 9.79 -14.69
CA SER A 250 8.31 10.65 -15.22
C SER A 250 8.70 10.30 -16.65
N PHE A 251 8.57 9.03 -17.06
CA PHE A 251 8.87 8.59 -18.41
C PHE A 251 7.63 8.56 -19.33
N PHE A 252 6.46 8.20 -18.77
CA PHE A 252 5.24 8.08 -19.56
C PHE A 252 4.84 9.41 -20.21
N ALA A 253 4.73 10.48 -19.42
CA ALA A 253 4.23 11.76 -19.93
C ALA A 253 5.11 12.36 -21.05
N PRO A 254 6.44 12.49 -20.89
CA PRO A 254 7.30 13.00 -21.97
C PRO A 254 7.26 12.16 -23.23
N LEU A 255 7.25 10.81 -23.10
CA LEU A 255 7.21 9.92 -24.25
C LEU A 255 5.89 10.03 -25.02
N MET A 256 4.75 10.14 -24.31
CA MET A 256 3.46 10.36 -24.95
C MET A 256 3.38 11.71 -25.66
N MET A 257 3.97 12.76 -25.08
CA MET A 257 4.04 14.08 -25.73
C MET A 257 4.86 14.03 -27.02
N THR A 258 5.96 13.25 -27.07
CA THR A 258 6.73 13.06 -28.31
C THR A 258 5.93 12.32 -29.40
N ASN A 259 4.92 11.55 -29.02
CA ASN A 259 3.99 10.89 -29.95
C ASN A 259 2.79 11.79 -30.35
N GLY A 260 2.80 13.07 -29.95
CA GLY A 260 1.79 14.07 -30.33
C GLY A 260 0.54 14.11 -29.45
N TRP A 261 0.53 13.44 -28.30
CA TRP A 261 -0.58 13.51 -27.35
C TRP A 261 -0.57 14.84 -26.57
N LYS A 262 -1.76 15.35 -26.27
CA LYS A 262 -1.91 16.56 -25.44
C LYS A 262 -1.65 16.26 -23.97
N ALA A 263 -1.09 17.22 -23.25
CA ALA A 263 -0.76 17.08 -21.82
C ALA A 263 -1.98 16.72 -20.97
N ASP A 264 -3.14 17.33 -21.24
CA ASP A 264 -4.37 17.07 -20.48
C ASP A 264 -4.89 15.64 -20.69
N ASP A 265 -4.86 15.12 -21.92
CA ASP A 265 -5.27 13.75 -22.23
C ASP A 265 -4.37 12.72 -21.51
N ILE A 266 -3.06 12.99 -21.47
CA ILE A 266 -2.07 12.17 -20.76
C ILE A 266 -2.37 12.20 -19.25
N THR A 267 -2.63 13.39 -18.70
CA THR A 267 -2.92 13.59 -17.29
C THR A 267 -4.22 12.91 -16.88
N ILE A 268 -5.27 12.99 -17.71
CA ILE A 268 -6.54 12.29 -17.50
C ILE A 268 -6.32 10.78 -17.45
N GLN A 269 -5.61 10.21 -18.45
CA GLN A 269 -5.32 8.78 -18.47
C GLN A 269 -4.52 8.33 -17.23
N TYR A 270 -3.51 9.12 -16.82
CA TYR A 270 -2.75 8.83 -15.61
C TYR A 270 -3.59 8.96 -14.34
N GLY A 271 -4.52 9.92 -14.29
CA GLY A 271 -5.48 10.08 -13.21
C GLY A 271 -6.40 8.86 -13.04
N ILE A 272 -6.91 8.32 -14.14
CA ILE A 272 -7.70 7.07 -14.14
C ILE A 272 -6.85 5.89 -13.67
N PHE A 273 -5.62 5.77 -14.16
CA PHE A 273 -4.69 4.71 -13.75
C PHE A 273 -4.36 4.79 -12.26
N SER A 274 -3.89 5.95 -11.78
CA SER A 274 -3.41 6.11 -10.40
C SER A 274 -4.54 6.21 -9.37
N GLY A 275 -5.61 6.92 -9.71
CA GLY A 275 -6.70 7.24 -8.79
C GLY A 275 -7.83 6.21 -8.74
N GLN A 276 -7.98 5.39 -9.77
CA GLN A 276 -9.04 4.40 -9.84
C GLN A 276 -8.48 2.96 -9.91
N TYR A 277 -7.75 2.61 -10.98
CA TYR A 277 -7.20 1.27 -11.15
C TYR A 277 -6.24 0.85 -10.03
N MET A 278 -5.21 1.67 -9.73
CA MET A 278 -4.23 1.35 -8.68
C MET A 278 -4.85 1.25 -7.29
N VAL A 279 -5.91 2.02 -7.03
CA VAL A 279 -6.64 1.95 -5.77
C VAL A 279 -7.29 0.59 -5.59
N MET A 280 -7.92 0.07 -6.66
CA MET A 280 -8.59 -1.24 -6.64
C MET A 280 -7.62 -2.39 -6.43
N ILE A 281 -6.54 -2.45 -7.18
CA ILE A 281 -5.58 -3.55 -7.05
C ILE A 281 -4.81 -3.53 -5.70
N ASN A 282 -4.66 -2.36 -5.08
CA ASN A 282 -3.99 -2.24 -3.79
C ASN A 282 -4.80 -2.84 -2.62
N ILE A 283 -6.10 -3.06 -2.75
CA ILE A 283 -6.93 -3.66 -1.69
C ILE A 283 -6.49 -5.11 -1.39
N PRO A 284 -6.49 -6.04 -2.35
CA PRO A 284 -6.02 -7.40 -2.07
C PRO A 284 -4.51 -7.49 -1.80
N ILE A 285 -3.68 -6.65 -2.44
CA ILE A 285 -2.23 -6.59 -2.13
C ILE A 285 -1.98 -6.24 -0.67
N ALA A 286 -2.84 -5.43 -0.10
CA ALA A 286 -2.77 -5.09 1.32
C ALA A 286 -2.97 -6.27 2.26
N LEU A 287 -3.80 -7.24 1.89
CA LEU A 287 -3.96 -8.48 2.64
C LEU A 287 -2.68 -9.33 2.55
N ALA A 288 -2.05 -9.36 1.37
CA ALA A 288 -0.76 -10.02 1.18
C ALA A 288 0.36 -9.40 2.05
N ASN A 289 0.39 -8.07 2.17
CA ASN A 289 1.31 -7.36 3.06
C ASN A 289 1.10 -7.76 4.54
N ALA A 290 -0.14 -7.86 4.98
CA ALA A 290 -0.47 -8.29 6.34
C ALA A 290 -0.05 -9.75 6.59
N ALA A 291 -0.28 -10.64 5.63
CA ALA A 291 0.14 -12.04 5.70
C ALA A 291 1.68 -12.16 5.74
N SER A 292 2.38 -11.43 4.88
CA SER A 292 3.86 -11.39 4.87
C SER A 292 4.43 -10.98 6.21
N THR A 293 3.89 -9.91 6.80
CA THR A 293 4.33 -9.39 8.10
C THR A 293 4.06 -10.39 9.24
N ALA A 294 2.95 -11.14 9.18
CA ALA A 294 2.60 -12.14 10.20
C ALA A 294 3.50 -13.39 10.13
N VAL A 295 3.95 -13.76 8.94
CA VAL A 295 4.77 -14.97 8.72
C VAL A 295 6.25 -14.74 8.96
N LEU A 296 6.73 -13.52 8.73
CA LEU A 296 8.15 -13.15 8.87
C LEU A 296 8.79 -13.64 10.19
N PRO A 297 8.21 -13.42 11.39
CA PRO A 297 8.82 -13.87 12.66
C PRO A 297 8.90 -15.40 12.75
N SER A 298 7.87 -16.12 12.27
CA SER A 298 7.83 -17.58 12.32
C SER A 298 8.88 -18.21 11.40
N VAL A 299 9.04 -17.69 10.19
CA VAL A 299 10.10 -18.13 9.25
C VAL A 299 11.47 -17.83 9.81
N SER A 300 11.67 -16.62 10.34
CA SER A 300 12.94 -16.20 10.95
C SER A 300 13.30 -17.06 12.17
N GLY A 301 12.33 -17.36 13.04
CA GLY A 301 12.52 -18.18 14.22
C GLY A 301 12.92 -19.62 13.88
N ASN A 302 12.19 -20.29 12.98
CA ASN A 302 12.50 -21.65 12.54
C ASN A 302 13.88 -21.70 11.85
N PHE A 303 14.16 -20.73 10.97
CA PHE A 303 15.45 -20.68 10.28
C PHE A 303 16.63 -20.46 11.22
N ALA A 304 16.46 -19.62 12.26
CA ALA A 304 17.50 -19.33 13.25
C ALA A 304 17.91 -20.55 14.10
N VAL A 305 16.98 -21.49 14.34
CA VAL A 305 17.26 -22.75 15.07
C VAL A 305 17.63 -23.92 14.14
N GLY A 306 17.78 -23.65 12.84
CA GLY A 306 18.14 -24.68 11.86
C GLY A 306 16.98 -25.55 11.38
N ASP A 307 15.75 -25.27 11.81
CA ASP A 307 14.52 -25.95 11.34
C ASP A 307 14.09 -25.42 9.98
N VAL A 308 14.79 -25.86 8.94
CA VAL A 308 14.51 -25.45 7.55
C VAL A 308 13.17 -26.01 7.08
N GLU A 309 12.79 -27.21 7.53
CA GLU A 309 11.53 -27.83 7.14
C GLU A 309 10.32 -27.10 7.74
N GLY A 310 10.39 -26.75 9.01
CA GLY A 310 9.40 -25.87 9.64
C GLY A 310 9.30 -24.50 8.97
N ALA A 311 10.42 -23.93 8.54
CA ALA A 311 10.42 -22.68 7.77
C ALA A 311 9.71 -22.86 6.41
N ARG A 312 10.01 -23.93 5.65
CA ARG A 312 9.33 -24.27 4.37
C ARG A 312 7.83 -24.45 4.57
N HIS A 313 7.42 -25.16 5.63
CA HIS A 313 6.01 -25.35 5.95
C HIS A 313 5.29 -24.02 6.20
N LYS A 314 5.89 -23.10 6.95
CA LYS A 314 5.33 -21.75 7.19
C LYS A 314 5.23 -20.91 5.92
N ILE A 315 6.21 -20.99 5.03
CA ILE A 315 6.19 -20.33 3.72
C ILE A 315 5.03 -20.87 2.89
N ASN A 316 4.89 -22.20 2.83
CA ASN A 316 3.84 -22.87 2.10
C ASN A 316 2.44 -22.44 2.56
N GLU A 317 2.20 -22.43 3.88
CA GLU A 317 0.96 -21.95 4.49
C GLU A 317 0.66 -20.50 4.11
N ALA A 318 1.67 -19.62 4.19
CA ALA A 318 1.51 -18.21 3.88
C ALA A 318 1.15 -17.94 2.42
N ILE A 319 1.83 -18.63 1.48
CA ILE A 319 1.54 -18.50 0.05
C ILE A 319 0.14 -19.04 -0.24
N GLN A 320 -0.22 -20.23 0.28
CA GLN A 320 -1.56 -20.79 0.08
C GLN A 320 -2.66 -19.88 0.61
N MET A 321 -2.51 -19.35 1.83
CA MET A 321 -3.49 -18.43 2.42
C MET A 321 -3.64 -17.14 1.60
N THR A 322 -2.53 -16.60 1.10
CA THR A 322 -2.56 -15.37 0.30
C THR A 322 -3.17 -15.63 -1.07
N MET A 323 -2.79 -16.70 -1.75
CA MET A 323 -3.33 -17.03 -3.07
C MET A 323 -4.82 -17.41 -3.00
N PHE A 324 -5.26 -18.04 -1.91
CA PHE A 324 -6.68 -18.28 -1.63
C PHE A 324 -7.52 -16.99 -1.65
N LEU A 325 -6.95 -15.85 -1.26
CA LEU A 325 -7.63 -14.55 -1.26
C LEU A 325 -7.40 -13.77 -2.55
N CYS A 326 -6.16 -13.75 -3.04
CA CYS A 326 -5.75 -12.88 -4.15
C CYS A 326 -6.19 -13.40 -5.52
N ILE A 327 -6.22 -14.73 -5.73
CA ILE A 327 -6.66 -15.31 -7.01
C ILE A 327 -8.14 -15.02 -7.27
N PRO A 328 -9.10 -15.33 -6.36
CA PRO A 328 -10.49 -14.97 -6.60
C PRO A 328 -10.73 -13.47 -6.67
N ALA A 329 -9.97 -12.65 -5.91
CA ALA A 329 -10.05 -11.21 -6.03
C ALA A 329 -9.63 -10.74 -7.43
N ALA A 330 -8.52 -11.27 -7.98
CA ALA A 330 -8.08 -10.95 -9.34
C ALA A 330 -9.10 -11.38 -10.40
N VAL A 331 -9.62 -12.61 -10.31
CA VAL A 331 -10.67 -13.10 -11.24
C VAL A 331 -11.96 -12.29 -11.11
N GLY A 332 -12.41 -12.00 -9.89
CA GLY A 332 -13.61 -11.18 -9.65
C GLY A 332 -13.47 -9.78 -10.22
N MET A 333 -12.33 -9.13 -9.99
CA MET A 333 -12.01 -7.81 -10.56
C MET A 333 -11.86 -7.86 -12.09
N CYS A 334 -11.43 -8.97 -12.66
CA CYS A 334 -11.36 -9.14 -14.11
C CYS A 334 -12.76 -9.24 -14.72
N VAL A 335 -13.60 -10.14 -14.22
CA VAL A 335 -14.91 -10.44 -14.85
C VAL A 335 -16.01 -9.43 -14.53
N LEU A 336 -15.94 -8.75 -13.38
CA LEU A 336 -16.87 -7.71 -12.95
C LEU A 336 -16.20 -6.32 -12.94
N ALA A 337 -15.16 -6.11 -13.76
CA ALA A 337 -14.37 -4.88 -13.77
C ALA A 337 -15.23 -3.63 -13.96
N ASP A 338 -16.02 -3.60 -15.01
CA ASP A 338 -16.86 -2.46 -15.37
C ASP A 338 -17.96 -2.19 -14.33
N PRO A 339 -18.75 -3.18 -13.88
CA PRO A 339 -19.69 -3.01 -12.78
C PRO A 339 -19.07 -2.49 -11.48
N ILE A 340 -17.91 -3.00 -11.11
CA ILE A 340 -17.19 -2.58 -9.90
C ILE A 340 -16.72 -1.13 -10.02
N MET A 341 -16.15 -0.75 -11.18
CA MET A 341 -15.70 0.62 -11.40
C MET A 341 -16.84 1.62 -11.37
N HIS A 342 -17.97 1.33 -12.02
CA HIS A 342 -19.16 2.19 -11.99
C HIS A 342 -19.86 2.22 -10.62
N LEU A 343 -19.71 1.19 -9.79
CA LEU A 343 -20.21 1.23 -8.41
C LEU A 343 -19.42 2.22 -7.55
N LEU A 344 -18.09 2.19 -7.68
CA LEU A 344 -17.20 2.99 -6.83
C LEU A 344 -16.94 4.39 -7.41
N PHE A 345 -17.00 4.53 -8.71
CA PHE A 345 -16.77 5.77 -9.46
C PHE A 345 -17.87 5.96 -10.51
N PRO A 346 -19.05 6.48 -10.12
CA PRO A 346 -20.24 6.51 -10.98
C PRO A 346 -20.04 7.17 -12.35
N SER A 347 -19.29 8.27 -12.42
CA SER A 347 -18.98 8.97 -13.69
C SER A 347 -17.71 8.45 -14.38
N THR A 348 -17.22 7.24 -14.06
CA THR A 348 -15.99 6.72 -14.66
C THR A 348 -16.13 6.43 -16.15
N THR A 349 -15.01 6.42 -16.85
CA THR A 349 -14.96 6.07 -18.26
C THR A 349 -14.74 4.57 -18.45
N ALA A 350 -15.09 4.05 -19.62
CA ALA A 350 -14.81 2.65 -19.98
C ALA A 350 -13.33 2.26 -19.90
N LEU A 351 -12.40 3.24 -19.91
CA LEU A 351 -10.97 3.01 -19.75
C LEU A 351 -10.65 2.39 -18.40
N ALA A 352 -11.28 2.86 -17.32
CA ALA A 352 -11.05 2.34 -15.97
C ALA A 352 -11.44 0.86 -15.83
N GLY A 353 -12.61 0.48 -16.35
CA GLY A 353 -13.04 -0.92 -16.38
C GLY A 353 -12.09 -1.80 -17.20
N LYS A 354 -11.66 -1.34 -18.38
CA LYS A 354 -10.70 -2.07 -19.23
C LYS A 354 -9.33 -2.22 -18.57
N LEU A 355 -8.83 -1.17 -17.88
CA LEU A 355 -7.58 -1.24 -17.11
C LEU A 355 -7.70 -2.26 -15.97
N LEU A 356 -8.81 -2.24 -15.23
CA LEU A 356 -9.02 -3.19 -14.14
C LEU A 356 -9.13 -4.62 -14.67
N MET A 357 -9.87 -4.85 -15.75
CA MET A 357 -10.01 -6.15 -16.39
C MET A 357 -8.67 -6.74 -16.82
N ALA A 358 -7.87 -5.96 -17.55
CA ALA A 358 -6.58 -6.43 -18.08
C ALA A 358 -5.50 -6.49 -17.00
N GLY A 359 -5.51 -5.56 -16.04
CA GLY A 359 -4.48 -5.40 -15.03
C GLY A 359 -4.70 -6.19 -13.74
N ALA A 360 -5.86 -6.81 -13.53
CA ALA A 360 -6.18 -7.56 -12.30
C ALA A 360 -5.18 -8.70 -12.00
N VAL A 361 -4.55 -9.28 -13.02
CA VAL A 361 -3.50 -10.30 -12.88
C VAL A 361 -2.30 -9.83 -12.06
N SER A 362 -2.02 -8.52 -12.06
CA SER A 362 -0.93 -7.93 -11.28
C SER A 362 -1.06 -8.18 -9.77
N VAL A 363 -2.29 -8.32 -9.27
CA VAL A 363 -2.58 -8.64 -7.87
C VAL A 363 -1.90 -9.94 -7.44
N ILE A 364 -1.93 -10.96 -8.29
CA ILE A 364 -1.32 -12.27 -8.02
C ILE A 364 0.19 -12.12 -7.90
N PHE A 365 0.82 -11.44 -8.87
CA PHE A 365 2.27 -11.26 -8.90
C PHE A 365 2.77 -10.35 -7.77
N TYR A 366 2.11 -9.22 -7.53
CA TYR A 366 2.46 -8.34 -6.41
C TYR A 366 2.33 -9.04 -5.06
N SER A 367 1.26 -9.80 -4.86
CA SER A 367 1.02 -10.52 -3.61
C SER A 367 2.08 -11.59 -3.37
N LEU A 368 2.44 -12.36 -4.39
CA LEU A 368 3.48 -13.37 -4.31
C LEU A 368 4.87 -12.75 -4.08
N SER A 369 5.19 -11.66 -4.80
CA SER A 369 6.46 -10.96 -4.60
C SER A 369 6.57 -10.38 -3.19
N THR A 370 5.48 -9.90 -2.62
CA THR A 370 5.43 -9.35 -1.25
C THR A 370 5.75 -10.41 -0.20
N ILE A 371 5.17 -11.62 -0.32
CA ILE A 371 5.45 -12.72 0.61
C ILE A 371 6.89 -13.18 0.47
N THR A 372 7.34 -13.40 -0.76
CA THR A 372 8.71 -13.86 -1.00
C THR A 372 9.76 -12.82 -0.58
N ASN A 373 9.45 -11.52 -0.65
CA ASN A 373 10.25 -10.47 -0.03
C ASN A 373 10.37 -10.66 1.49
N GLY A 374 9.23 -10.88 2.16
CA GLY A 374 9.21 -11.14 3.61
C GLY A 374 10.01 -12.38 3.99
N VAL A 375 9.89 -13.46 3.22
CA VAL A 375 10.66 -14.69 3.42
C VAL A 375 12.16 -14.43 3.33
N LEU A 376 12.64 -13.76 2.27
CA LEU A 376 14.06 -13.45 2.08
C LEU A 376 14.60 -12.53 3.19
N GLN A 377 13.79 -11.59 3.68
CA GLN A 377 14.14 -10.78 4.85
C GLN A 377 14.20 -11.64 6.12
N GLY A 378 13.25 -12.57 6.31
CA GLY A 378 13.18 -13.47 7.47
C GLY A 378 14.39 -14.40 7.60
N ILE A 379 14.95 -14.87 6.49
CA ILE A 379 16.17 -15.70 6.47
C ILE A 379 17.48 -14.87 6.52
N GLY A 380 17.39 -13.59 6.84
CA GLY A 380 18.56 -12.71 6.98
C GLY A 380 19.21 -12.28 5.66
N LYS A 381 18.48 -12.32 4.54
CA LYS A 381 18.97 -11.92 3.22
C LYS A 381 18.24 -10.69 2.65
N PRO A 382 18.10 -9.57 3.40
CA PRO A 382 17.32 -8.41 2.97
C PRO A 382 17.87 -7.71 1.72
N SER A 383 19.16 -7.88 1.41
CA SER A 383 19.80 -7.31 0.21
C SER A 383 19.33 -7.95 -1.10
N LEU A 384 18.84 -9.20 -1.07
CA LEU A 384 18.38 -9.90 -2.28
C LEU A 384 17.11 -9.25 -2.86
N PRO A 385 16.02 -9.07 -2.09
CA PRO A 385 14.85 -8.36 -2.60
C PRO A 385 15.16 -6.98 -3.16
N VAL A 386 16.09 -6.23 -2.55
CA VAL A 386 16.52 -4.90 -3.03
C VAL A 386 17.16 -4.98 -4.42
N ARG A 387 18.07 -5.94 -4.61
CA ARG A 387 18.70 -6.18 -5.93
C ARG A 387 17.68 -6.63 -6.98
N HIS A 388 16.75 -7.50 -6.60
CA HIS A 388 15.68 -7.96 -7.48
C HIS A 388 14.75 -6.81 -7.86
N ALA A 389 14.40 -5.93 -6.91
CA ALA A 389 13.61 -4.74 -7.17
C ALA A 389 14.31 -3.79 -8.15
N ALA A 390 15.62 -3.55 -7.97
CA ALA A 390 16.40 -2.72 -8.88
C ALA A 390 16.43 -3.29 -10.31
N LEU A 391 16.64 -4.61 -10.45
CA LEU A 391 16.61 -5.26 -11.76
C LEU A 391 15.22 -5.24 -12.39
N SER A 392 14.18 -5.49 -11.61
CA SER A 392 12.78 -5.43 -12.06
C SER A 392 12.39 -4.01 -12.47
N LEU A 393 12.96 -2.99 -11.82
CA LEU A 393 12.76 -1.59 -12.18
C LEU A 393 13.36 -1.26 -13.55
N VAL A 394 14.54 -1.79 -13.86
CA VAL A 394 15.13 -1.66 -15.20
C VAL A 394 14.24 -2.30 -16.26
N ILE A 395 13.69 -3.49 -15.98
CA ILE A 395 12.74 -4.17 -16.87
C ILE A 395 11.47 -3.32 -17.04
N ASN A 396 10.91 -2.79 -15.95
CA ASN A 396 9.74 -1.91 -15.98
C ASN A 396 9.97 -0.71 -16.92
N VAL A 397 11.05 0.05 -16.70
CA VAL A 397 11.36 1.24 -17.50
C VAL A 397 11.61 0.88 -18.98
N ALA A 398 12.29 -0.23 -19.24
CA ALA A 398 12.53 -0.69 -20.62
C ALA A 398 11.21 -1.06 -21.32
N VAL A 399 10.34 -1.83 -20.66
CA VAL A 399 9.02 -2.20 -21.21
C VAL A 399 8.16 -0.96 -21.42
N LEU A 400 8.11 -0.05 -20.44
CA LEU A 400 7.38 1.21 -20.53
C LEU A 400 7.86 2.03 -21.75
N ALA A 401 9.17 2.26 -21.86
CA ALA A 401 9.73 3.07 -22.94
C ALA A 401 9.45 2.47 -24.32
N VAL A 402 9.65 1.15 -24.49
CA VAL A 402 9.39 0.45 -25.74
C VAL A 402 7.92 0.51 -26.12
N LEU A 403 7.02 0.16 -25.19
CA LEU A 403 5.59 0.13 -25.49
C LEU A 403 5.03 1.55 -25.74
N THR A 404 5.41 2.54 -24.93
CA THR A 404 4.92 3.91 -25.10
C THR A 404 5.41 4.52 -26.40
N LYS A 405 6.66 4.24 -26.82
CA LYS A 405 7.23 4.86 -28.01
C LYS A 405 6.77 4.20 -29.32
N PHE A 406 6.63 2.86 -29.32
CA PHE A 406 6.44 2.09 -30.55
C PHE A 406 5.03 1.53 -30.73
N THR A 407 4.14 1.72 -29.75
CA THR A 407 2.76 1.20 -29.83
C THR A 407 1.73 2.29 -29.46
N PRO A 408 0.50 2.21 -29.97
CA PRO A 408 -0.58 3.14 -29.62
C PRO A 408 -1.31 2.78 -28.31
N LEU A 409 -0.63 2.07 -27.38
CA LEU A 409 -1.28 1.53 -26.17
C LEU A 409 -1.60 2.59 -25.12
N GLY A 410 -1.01 3.81 -25.19
CA GLY A 410 -1.27 4.84 -24.19
C GLY A 410 -0.98 4.35 -22.77
N ILE A 411 -1.90 4.58 -21.84
CA ILE A 411 -1.75 4.21 -20.41
C ILE A 411 -1.64 2.70 -20.16
N TYR A 412 -2.07 1.85 -21.11
CA TYR A 412 -1.84 0.40 -21.01
C TYR A 412 -0.36 0.05 -20.99
N SER A 413 0.51 0.89 -21.58
CA SER A 413 1.97 0.71 -21.51
C SER A 413 2.47 0.74 -20.08
N VAL A 414 1.96 1.66 -19.25
CA VAL A 414 2.27 1.75 -17.81
C VAL A 414 1.75 0.52 -17.06
N MET A 415 0.52 0.10 -17.33
CA MET A 415 -0.07 -1.10 -16.73
C MET A 415 0.75 -2.35 -17.04
N ILE A 416 1.13 -2.57 -18.32
CA ILE A 416 1.93 -3.73 -18.73
C ILE A 416 3.34 -3.67 -18.12
N ALA A 417 3.96 -2.50 -18.05
CA ALA A 417 5.25 -2.31 -17.38
C ALA A 417 5.16 -2.67 -15.89
N THR A 418 4.11 -2.26 -15.21
CA THR A 418 3.83 -2.59 -13.81
C THR A 418 3.64 -4.10 -13.61
N ILE A 419 2.94 -4.79 -14.53
CA ILE A 419 2.81 -6.26 -14.53
C ILE A 419 4.17 -6.92 -14.74
N ALA A 420 4.97 -6.43 -15.71
CA ALA A 420 6.32 -6.95 -15.96
C ALA A 420 7.24 -6.80 -14.74
N TYR A 421 7.18 -5.65 -14.04
CA TYR A 421 7.89 -5.43 -12.78
C TYR A 421 7.53 -6.48 -11.73
N SER A 422 6.24 -6.66 -11.46
CA SER A 422 5.78 -7.58 -10.43
C SER A 422 6.07 -9.04 -10.77
N LEU A 423 5.97 -9.42 -12.05
CA LEU A 423 6.34 -10.75 -12.55
C LEU A 423 7.85 -11.01 -12.41
N ALA A 424 8.69 -10.03 -12.81
CA ALA A 424 10.14 -10.14 -12.66
C ALA A 424 10.53 -10.31 -11.19
N MET A 425 9.92 -9.53 -10.27
CA MET A 425 10.10 -9.69 -8.83
C MET A 425 9.73 -11.09 -8.34
N CYS A 426 8.59 -11.64 -8.80
CA CYS A 426 8.16 -13.00 -8.45
C CYS A 426 9.19 -14.06 -8.88
N ILE A 427 9.67 -13.97 -10.11
CA ILE A 427 10.63 -14.93 -10.67
C ILE A 427 11.96 -14.86 -9.92
N LEU A 428 12.51 -13.66 -9.72
CA LEU A 428 13.80 -13.46 -9.07
C LEU A 428 13.76 -13.86 -7.59
N ASN A 429 12.71 -13.45 -6.88
CA ASN A 429 12.53 -13.83 -5.49
C ASN A 429 12.29 -15.33 -5.33
N GLY A 430 11.42 -15.92 -6.17
CA GLY A 430 11.14 -17.35 -6.15
C GLY A 430 12.41 -18.18 -6.34
N ARG A 431 13.23 -17.83 -7.36
CA ARG A 431 14.55 -18.48 -7.57
C ARG A 431 15.47 -18.35 -6.36
N SER A 432 15.48 -17.19 -5.71
CA SER A 432 16.31 -16.99 -4.52
C SER A 432 15.81 -17.76 -3.31
N VAL A 433 14.50 -17.87 -3.10
CA VAL A 433 13.90 -18.69 -2.05
C VAL A 433 14.24 -20.18 -2.28
N THR A 434 14.07 -20.68 -3.51
CA THR A 434 14.48 -22.04 -3.88
C THR A 434 15.97 -22.27 -3.60
N LYS A 435 16.84 -21.36 -4.02
CA LYS A 435 18.29 -21.50 -3.85
C LYS A 435 18.74 -21.56 -2.37
N HIS A 436 18.08 -20.81 -1.47
CA HIS A 436 18.54 -20.71 -0.06
C HIS A 436 17.80 -21.65 0.88
N LEU A 437 16.61 -22.07 0.53
CA LEU A 437 15.78 -22.92 1.37
C LEU A 437 15.48 -24.27 0.71
N ASP A 438 15.93 -24.51 -0.53
CA ASP A 438 15.53 -25.67 -1.34
C ASP A 438 14.01 -25.85 -1.31
N TYR A 439 13.28 -24.72 -1.42
CA TYR A 439 11.83 -24.65 -1.37
C TYR A 439 11.26 -24.67 -2.78
N HIS A 440 10.41 -25.67 -3.06
CA HIS A 440 9.69 -25.79 -4.32
C HIS A 440 8.21 -25.47 -4.09
N MET A 441 7.70 -24.50 -4.84
CA MET A 441 6.28 -24.12 -4.76
C MET A 441 5.42 -25.24 -5.36
N ASP A 442 4.41 -25.66 -4.62
CA ASP A 442 3.38 -26.56 -5.14
C ASP A 442 2.38 -25.77 -6.01
N VAL A 443 2.75 -25.62 -7.29
CA VAL A 443 1.96 -24.83 -8.26
C VAL A 443 0.53 -25.35 -8.37
N SER A 444 0.32 -26.65 -8.25
CA SER A 444 -1.02 -27.26 -8.33
C SER A 444 -1.92 -26.78 -7.20
N ASN A 445 -1.47 -26.93 -5.95
CA ASN A 445 -2.27 -26.60 -4.77
C ASN A 445 -2.36 -25.10 -4.50
N MET A 446 -1.32 -24.34 -4.86
CA MET A 446 -1.26 -22.91 -4.58
C MET A 446 -1.94 -22.05 -5.65
N PHE A 447 -1.90 -22.47 -6.91
CA PHE A 447 -2.36 -21.63 -8.02
C PHE A 447 -3.45 -22.30 -8.86
N LEU A 448 -3.22 -23.54 -9.37
CA LEU A 448 -4.14 -24.15 -10.34
C LEU A 448 -5.50 -24.48 -9.72
N ARG A 449 -5.52 -25.08 -8.54
CA ARG A 449 -6.78 -25.42 -7.86
C ARG A 449 -7.58 -24.19 -7.40
N PRO A 450 -6.97 -23.16 -6.75
CA PRO A 450 -7.66 -21.91 -6.47
C PRO A 450 -8.13 -21.20 -7.74
N LEU A 451 -7.34 -21.25 -8.84
CA LEU A 451 -7.71 -20.63 -10.11
C LEU A 451 -8.91 -21.35 -10.75
N ALA A 452 -8.96 -22.68 -10.73
CA ALA A 452 -10.10 -23.44 -11.22
C ALA A 452 -11.39 -23.11 -10.42
N ALA A 453 -11.29 -23.03 -9.09
CA ALA A 453 -12.41 -22.62 -8.25
C ALA A 453 -12.82 -21.16 -8.53
N ALA A 454 -11.84 -20.27 -8.75
CA ALA A 454 -12.09 -18.87 -9.08
C ALA A 454 -12.69 -18.70 -10.49
N ALA A 455 -12.35 -19.55 -11.44
CA ALA A 455 -12.96 -19.54 -12.78
C ALA A 455 -14.47 -19.92 -12.71
N LEU A 456 -14.82 -20.94 -11.91
CA LEU A 456 -16.22 -21.28 -11.65
C LEU A 456 -16.95 -20.13 -10.96
N MET A 457 -16.32 -19.51 -9.97
CA MET A 457 -16.83 -18.31 -9.29
C MET A 457 -17.09 -17.17 -10.29
N GLY A 458 -16.11 -16.89 -11.15
CA GLY A 458 -16.21 -15.83 -12.16
C GLY A 458 -17.36 -16.08 -13.13
N GLY A 459 -17.50 -17.31 -13.63
CA GLY A 459 -18.63 -17.71 -14.47
C GLY A 459 -19.98 -17.52 -13.79
N ALA A 460 -20.12 -17.94 -12.54
CA ALA A 460 -21.34 -17.77 -11.76
C ALA A 460 -21.65 -16.27 -11.52
N ALA A 461 -20.62 -15.47 -11.19
CA ALA A 461 -20.77 -14.03 -10.97
C ALA A 461 -21.27 -13.30 -12.24
N VAL A 462 -20.70 -13.62 -13.40
CA VAL A 462 -21.11 -13.07 -14.70
C VAL A 462 -22.56 -13.43 -15.00
N VAL A 463 -22.92 -14.71 -14.86
CA VAL A 463 -24.29 -15.18 -15.13
C VAL A 463 -25.31 -14.47 -14.23
N VAL A 464 -25.01 -14.34 -12.93
CA VAL A 464 -25.92 -13.68 -11.98
C VAL A 464 -26.01 -12.18 -12.27
N TYR A 465 -24.86 -11.50 -12.47
CA TYR A 465 -24.86 -10.06 -12.72
C TYR A 465 -25.63 -9.72 -14.01
N TYR A 466 -25.25 -10.28 -15.15
CA TYR A 466 -25.87 -9.96 -16.43
C TYR A 466 -27.29 -10.54 -16.55
N GLY A 467 -27.57 -11.66 -15.86
CA GLY A 467 -28.94 -12.19 -15.76
C GLY A 467 -29.89 -11.23 -15.05
N LEU A 468 -29.48 -10.69 -13.90
CA LEU A 468 -30.24 -9.69 -13.15
C LEU A 468 -30.28 -8.35 -13.88
N HIS A 469 -29.20 -7.93 -14.51
CA HIS A 469 -29.12 -6.64 -15.20
C HIS A 469 -30.05 -6.53 -16.43
N ARG A 470 -30.49 -7.66 -16.97
CA ARG A 470 -31.55 -7.69 -18.03
C ARG A 470 -32.93 -7.27 -17.52
N VAL A 471 -33.17 -7.42 -16.22
CA VAL A 471 -34.47 -7.14 -15.59
C VAL A 471 -34.38 -5.88 -14.73
N ILE A 472 -33.26 -5.64 -14.11
CA ILE A 472 -33.05 -4.56 -13.13
C ILE A 472 -31.95 -3.64 -13.65
N SER A 473 -32.24 -2.38 -13.89
CA SER A 473 -31.28 -1.38 -14.40
C SER A 473 -30.25 -0.93 -13.35
N SER A 474 -30.49 -1.22 -12.07
CA SER A 474 -29.60 -0.77 -10.99
C SER A 474 -28.35 -1.65 -10.88
N ASN A 475 -27.16 -1.05 -11.12
CA ASN A 475 -25.86 -1.73 -10.99
C ASN A 475 -25.65 -2.30 -9.58
N VAL A 476 -26.00 -1.53 -8.53
CA VAL A 476 -25.83 -1.93 -7.12
C VAL A 476 -26.64 -3.19 -6.80
N ILE A 477 -27.91 -3.22 -7.21
CA ILE A 477 -28.83 -4.33 -6.94
C ILE A 477 -28.41 -5.60 -7.68
N CYS A 478 -27.76 -5.48 -8.84
CA CYS A 478 -27.26 -6.62 -9.60
C CYS A 478 -25.89 -7.11 -9.09
N LEU A 479 -25.01 -6.18 -8.69
CA LEU A 479 -23.63 -6.50 -8.32
C LEU A 479 -23.55 -7.15 -6.94
N LEU A 480 -24.31 -6.70 -5.94
CA LEU A 480 -24.25 -7.28 -4.60
C LEU A 480 -24.62 -8.76 -4.55
N PRO A 481 -25.74 -9.23 -5.14
CA PRO A 481 -26.02 -10.66 -5.23
C PRO A 481 -24.97 -11.43 -6.03
N ALA A 482 -24.45 -10.85 -7.12
CA ALA A 482 -23.39 -11.49 -7.90
C ALA A 482 -22.13 -11.73 -7.07
N ILE A 483 -21.73 -10.77 -6.24
CA ILE A 483 -20.59 -10.92 -5.31
C ILE A 483 -20.89 -11.99 -4.25
N LEU A 484 -22.10 -12.00 -3.67
CA LEU A 484 -22.48 -12.99 -2.67
C LEU A 484 -22.46 -14.42 -3.24
N VAL A 485 -23.03 -14.62 -4.43
CA VAL A 485 -22.96 -15.90 -5.13
C VAL A 485 -21.53 -16.27 -5.46
N ALA A 486 -20.72 -15.32 -5.91
CA ALA A 486 -19.29 -15.53 -6.18
C ALA A 486 -18.57 -16.08 -4.95
N VAL A 487 -18.72 -15.45 -3.77
CA VAL A 487 -18.09 -15.89 -2.53
C VAL A 487 -18.50 -17.33 -2.17
N VAL A 488 -19.79 -17.65 -2.28
CA VAL A 488 -20.32 -19.00 -1.99
C VAL A 488 -19.76 -20.02 -2.97
N VAL A 489 -19.84 -19.72 -4.28
CA VAL A 489 -19.34 -20.64 -5.33
C VAL A 489 -17.84 -20.86 -5.21
N TYR A 490 -17.07 -19.81 -4.91
CA TYR A 490 -15.63 -19.95 -4.65
C TYR A 490 -15.33 -20.83 -3.44
N GLY A 491 -16.00 -20.56 -2.31
CA GLY A 491 -15.83 -21.34 -1.08
C GLY A 491 -16.13 -22.83 -1.29
N LEU A 492 -17.25 -23.15 -1.92
CA LEU A 492 -17.64 -24.52 -2.25
C LEU A 492 -16.70 -25.13 -3.28
N GLY A 493 -16.43 -24.43 -4.37
CA GLY A 493 -15.53 -24.89 -5.44
C GLY A 493 -14.13 -25.19 -4.91
N TYR A 494 -13.59 -24.32 -4.04
CA TYR A 494 -12.29 -24.53 -3.41
C TYR A 494 -12.27 -25.76 -2.51
N LEU A 495 -13.31 -25.99 -1.71
CA LEU A 495 -13.42 -27.20 -0.87
C LEU A 495 -13.44 -28.49 -1.70
N TYR A 496 -14.16 -28.52 -2.82
CA TYR A 496 -14.27 -29.71 -3.69
C TYR A 496 -13.06 -29.93 -4.61
N ILE A 497 -12.40 -28.85 -5.08
CA ILE A 497 -11.28 -28.96 -6.03
C ILE A 497 -9.94 -29.08 -5.31
N ALA A 498 -9.74 -28.27 -4.25
CA ALA A 498 -8.45 -28.18 -3.57
C ALA A 498 -8.30 -29.21 -2.44
N HIS A 499 -9.41 -29.71 -1.87
CA HIS A 499 -9.40 -30.60 -0.70
C HIS A 499 -8.42 -30.16 0.40
N PRO A 500 -8.49 -28.90 0.86
CA PRO A 500 -7.52 -28.35 1.81
C PRO A 500 -7.60 -29.08 3.16
N SER A 501 -6.48 -29.21 3.88
CA SER A 501 -6.47 -29.82 5.21
C SER A 501 -7.32 -29.04 6.22
N LYS A 502 -7.90 -29.70 7.23
CA LYS A 502 -8.68 -29.03 8.30
C LYS A 502 -7.86 -27.97 9.03
N GLU A 503 -6.56 -28.21 9.20
CA GLU A 503 -5.63 -27.29 9.86
C GLU A 503 -5.41 -26.02 9.04
N LEU A 504 -5.22 -26.15 7.73
CA LEU A 504 -5.07 -25.05 6.81
C LEU A 504 -6.35 -24.19 6.78
N LEU A 505 -7.53 -24.83 6.66
CA LEU A 505 -8.81 -24.11 6.67
C LEU A 505 -9.04 -23.30 7.94
N ARG A 506 -8.68 -23.84 9.11
CA ARG A 506 -8.85 -23.10 10.39
C ARG A 506 -8.06 -21.81 10.44
N ARG A 507 -6.99 -21.69 9.67
CA ARG A 507 -6.13 -20.49 9.63
C ARG A 507 -6.65 -19.41 8.66
N PHE A 508 -7.58 -19.77 7.77
CA PHE A 508 -8.19 -18.80 6.86
C PHE A 508 -9.15 -17.85 7.59
N PRO A 509 -9.33 -16.62 7.10
CA PRO A 509 -10.38 -15.74 7.60
C PRO A 509 -11.75 -16.45 7.51
N GLY A 510 -12.45 -16.57 8.65
CA GLY A 510 -13.70 -17.35 8.69
C GLY A 510 -13.53 -18.86 8.61
N GLY A 511 -12.30 -19.39 8.73
CA GLY A 511 -11.96 -20.81 8.52
C GLY A 511 -12.71 -21.78 9.43
N SER A 512 -13.09 -21.38 10.65
CA SER A 512 -13.93 -22.19 11.54
C SER A 512 -15.31 -22.48 10.93
N TYR A 513 -15.89 -21.52 10.18
CA TYR A 513 -17.15 -21.71 9.45
C TYR A 513 -16.94 -22.62 8.23
N LEU A 514 -15.84 -22.41 7.48
CA LEU A 514 -15.49 -23.26 6.34
C LEU A 514 -15.30 -24.72 6.74
N VAL A 515 -14.65 -24.98 7.87
CA VAL A 515 -14.49 -26.35 8.40
C VAL A 515 -15.85 -26.95 8.76
N LYS A 516 -16.76 -26.22 9.41
CA LYS A 516 -18.11 -26.70 9.72
C LYS A 516 -18.89 -27.05 8.46
N ILE A 517 -18.81 -26.19 7.43
CA ILE A 517 -19.44 -26.44 6.13
C ILE A 517 -18.83 -27.67 5.46
N ALA A 518 -17.50 -27.79 5.42
CA ALA A 518 -16.80 -28.91 4.82
C ALA A 518 -17.13 -30.27 5.48
N VAL A 519 -17.27 -30.29 6.82
CA VAL A 519 -17.73 -31.47 7.56
C VAL A 519 -19.17 -31.81 7.22
N LYS A 520 -20.06 -30.80 7.18
CA LYS A 520 -21.49 -31.01 6.82
C LYS A 520 -21.65 -31.51 5.39
N LEU A 521 -20.83 -31.06 4.46
CA LEU A 521 -20.79 -31.50 3.07
C LEU A 521 -20.05 -32.83 2.84
N LYS A 522 -19.58 -33.49 3.91
CA LYS A 522 -18.82 -34.75 3.84
C LYS A 522 -17.55 -34.69 2.97
N VAL A 523 -16.97 -33.48 2.82
CA VAL A 523 -15.67 -33.30 2.14
C VAL A 523 -14.56 -33.96 2.97
N TYR A 524 -14.73 -34.00 4.27
CA TYR A 524 -13.92 -34.76 5.21
C TYR A 524 -14.76 -35.90 5.81
N ARG A 525 -14.23 -37.11 5.72
CA ARG A 525 -14.76 -38.26 6.44
C ARG A 525 -14.35 -38.21 7.91
#